data_8f36b99621c17a2419d76d2be24f7814
#
_entry.id   8f36b99621c17a2419d76d2be24f7814
#
_cell.length_a   1.000
_cell.length_b   1.000
_cell.length_c   1.000
_cell.angle_alpha   90.00
_cell.angle_beta   90.00
_cell.angle_gamma   90.00
#
_symmetry.space_group_name_H-M   'P 1'
#
loop_
_entity.id
_entity.type
_entity.pdbx_description
1 polymer ?
#
loop_
_entity_poly.entity_id
_entity_poly.type
_entity_poly.pdbx_seq_one_letter_code
_entity_poly.pdbx_strand_id
1 'polypeptide(L)'
;MGDWLQEQAGLFLSGDSDAKPLKERIVEVLSKEWPLSAKKIHSIIKAQGTPFTYQGVHKASIQLIEHGVLLSDKGGYSVNPAWVHALKKFTHDLELSRLKNVPCNVMEMPPYSSISVNFEGMLVEPYYWSLDQEYKIWQARGSPLNTVLLMRRAWPIPLGEEEAKKFYQIFVDKEQYIICASKKKVDDVMLTTWRKLGWKCAYSDLASAGDTIVFSDYVVQVLRPKKADEQWNKIYSEIDDDPDLPLFRANEVAFEIKTKTTLAITRNKEFAEKIRQDARRIFEGKKQ
;
A
#
# COMPACT_ATOMS: atom_id res chain seq x y z
N MET A 1 23.97 5.45 -3.39
CA MET A 1 22.90 4.47 -3.13
C MET A 1 21.92 4.32 -4.31
N GLY A 2 21.66 5.40 -5.08
CA GLY A 2 20.77 5.35 -6.26
C GLY A 2 21.25 4.47 -7.41
N ASP A 3 22.51 4.55 -7.77
CA ASP A 3 23.06 3.80 -8.93
C ASP A 3 23.02 2.29 -8.73
N TRP A 4 23.26 1.81 -7.51
CA TRP A 4 23.25 0.39 -7.18
C TRP A 4 21.84 -0.23 -7.32
N LEU A 5 20.78 0.48 -6.90
CA LEU A 5 19.40 -0.01 -7.02
C LEU A 5 18.91 -0.01 -8.48
N GLN A 6 19.34 0.96 -9.30
CA GLN A 6 19.01 0.98 -10.73
C GLN A 6 19.67 -0.18 -11.48
N GLU A 7 20.93 -0.51 -11.14
CA GLU A 7 21.62 -1.66 -11.72
C GLU A 7 20.98 -2.98 -11.31
N GLN A 8 20.44 -3.07 -10.08
CA GLN A 8 19.75 -4.27 -9.57
C GLN A 8 18.31 -4.40 -10.12
N ALA A 9 17.58 -3.30 -10.30
CA ALA A 9 16.27 -3.32 -10.92
C ALA A 9 16.34 -3.77 -12.40
N GLY A 10 17.40 -3.39 -13.12
CA GLY A 10 17.65 -3.85 -14.48
C GLY A 10 17.82 -5.37 -14.62
N LEU A 11 18.19 -6.07 -13.53
CA LEU A 11 18.31 -7.53 -13.51
C LEU A 11 16.94 -8.25 -13.54
N PHE A 12 15.84 -7.57 -13.15
CA PHE A 12 14.52 -8.20 -13.00
C PHE A 12 13.46 -7.65 -13.96
N LEU A 13 13.83 -6.72 -14.85
CA LEU A 13 12.93 -6.10 -15.81
C LEU A 13 13.00 -6.70 -17.21
N SER A 14 13.75 -7.79 -17.40
CA SER A 14 13.71 -8.56 -18.65
C SER A 14 12.32 -9.22 -18.74
N GLY A 15 11.48 -8.62 -19.59
CA GLY A 15 10.14 -9.16 -19.89
C GLY A 15 10.20 -10.60 -20.37
N ASP A 16 9.03 -11.23 -20.48
CA ASP A 16 8.73 -12.61 -20.89
C ASP A 16 9.55 -13.12 -22.10
N SER A 17 10.87 -13.19 -21.98
CA SER A 17 11.68 -13.92 -22.92
C SER A 17 11.99 -15.31 -22.34
N ASP A 18 11.83 -16.37 -23.15
CA ASP A 18 12.15 -17.76 -22.80
C ASP A 18 13.58 -17.98 -22.27
N ALA A 19 14.41 -16.96 -22.30
CA ALA A 19 15.79 -16.93 -21.84
C ALA A 19 15.99 -16.03 -20.61
N LYS A 20 15.33 -16.35 -19.49
CA LYS A 20 15.64 -15.67 -18.21
C LYS A 20 17.12 -15.82 -17.87
N PRO A 21 17.82 -14.73 -17.52
CA PRO A 21 19.22 -14.77 -17.09
C PRO A 21 19.43 -15.71 -15.90
N LEU A 22 20.60 -16.35 -15.81
CA LEU A 22 20.92 -17.31 -14.74
C LEU A 22 20.69 -16.74 -13.33
N LYS A 23 21.04 -15.48 -13.10
CA LYS A 23 20.87 -14.80 -11.80
C LYS A 23 19.40 -14.72 -11.38
N GLU A 24 18.50 -14.41 -12.31
CA GLU A 24 17.06 -14.38 -12.05
C GLU A 24 16.53 -15.77 -11.68
N ARG A 25 16.95 -16.80 -12.42
CA ARG A 25 16.54 -18.18 -12.11
C ARG A 25 17.01 -18.63 -10.74
N ILE A 26 18.21 -18.25 -10.31
CA ILE A 26 18.71 -18.55 -8.97
C ILE A 26 17.80 -17.91 -7.92
N VAL A 27 17.46 -16.64 -8.08
CA VAL A 27 16.57 -15.94 -7.15
C VAL A 27 15.16 -16.53 -7.17
N GLU A 28 14.63 -16.89 -8.35
CA GLU A 28 13.33 -17.56 -8.48
C GLU A 28 13.30 -18.92 -7.77
N VAL A 29 14.35 -19.72 -7.87
CA VAL A 29 14.46 -20.99 -7.14
C VAL A 29 14.47 -20.75 -5.64
N LEU A 30 15.28 -19.78 -5.18
CA LEU A 30 15.42 -19.45 -3.77
C LEU A 30 14.21 -18.71 -3.19
N SER A 31 13.32 -18.15 -4.01
CA SER A 31 12.05 -17.58 -3.53
C SER A 31 11.03 -18.65 -3.14
N LYS A 32 11.18 -19.89 -3.64
CA LYS A 32 10.28 -21.01 -3.38
C LYS A 32 10.77 -21.94 -2.28
N GLU A 33 12.09 -22.15 -2.22
CA GLU A 33 12.72 -23.07 -1.27
C GLU A 33 14.11 -22.55 -0.88
N TRP A 34 14.36 -22.36 0.40
CA TRP A 34 15.64 -21.90 0.97
C TRP A 34 15.83 -22.39 2.42
N PRO A 35 17.08 -22.54 2.91
CA PRO A 35 18.34 -22.37 2.18
C PRO A 35 18.66 -23.57 1.26
N LEU A 36 19.35 -23.30 0.14
CA LEU A 36 19.76 -24.33 -0.80
C LEU A 36 21.26 -24.26 -1.14
N SER A 37 21.91 -25.42 -1.26
CA SER A 37 23.28 -25.50 -1.76
C SER A 37 23.35 -25.22 -3.27
N ALA A 38 24.50 -24.74 -3.78
CA ALA A 38 24.73 -24.53 -5.22
C ALA A 38 24.41 -25.78 -6.06
N LYS A 39 24.71 -26.97 -5.52
CA LYS A 39 24.42 -28.26 -6.18
C LYS A 39 22.93 -28.48 -6.33
N LYS A 40 22.15 -28.18 -5.29
CA LYS A 40 20.69 -28.33 -5.33
C LYS A 40 20.03 -27.29 -6.26
N ILE A 41 20.46 -26.03 -6.21
CA ILE A 41 20.03 -24.96 -7.13
C ILE A 41 20.29 -25.38 -8.58
N HIS A 42 21.50 -25.82 -8.88
CA HIS A 42 21.85 -26.31 -10.23
C HIS A 42 20.97 -27.49 -10.67
N SER A 43 20.69 -28.45 -9.78
CA SER A 43 19.83 -29.61 -10.09
C SER A 43 18.39 -29.14 -10.44
N ILE A 44 17.83 -28.16 -9.70
CA ILE A 44 16.49 -27.62 -9.96
C ILE A 44 16.46 -26.89 -11.30
N ILE A 45 17.41 -25.99 -11.55
CA ILE A 45 17.51 -25.23 -12.81
C ILE A 45 17.68 -26.16 -14.02
N LYS A 46 18.52 -27.21 -13.89
CA LYS A 46 18.72 -28.22 -14.94
C LYS A 46 17.43 -28.99 -15.25
N ALA A 47 16.66 -29.36 -14.23
CA ALA A 47 15.37 -30.04 -14.39
C ALA A 47 14.32 -29.16 -15.12
N GLN A 48 14.47 -27.84 -15.11
CA GLN A 48 13.65 -26.90 -15.87
C GLN A 48 14.06 -26.74 -17.34
N GLY A 49 14.99 -27.59 -17.83
CA GLY A 49 15.39 -27.64 -19.24
C GLY A 49 16.43 -26.60 -19.66
N THR A 50 17.10 -25.91 -18.73
CA THR A 50 18.10 -24.89 -19.06
C THR A 50 19.54 -25.41 -18.99
N PRO A 51 20.40 -25.08 -19.98
CA PRO A 51 21.75 -25.68 -20.13
C PRO A 51 22.82 -24.91 -19.31
N PHE A 52 22.55 -24.56 -18.06
CA PHE A 52 23.54 -23.90 -17.20
C PHE A 52 24.45 -24.92 -16.50
N THR A 53 25.74 -24.61 -16.41
CA THR A 53 26.70 -25.48 -15.71
C THR A 53 26.69 -25.23 -14.20
N TYR A 54 27.11 -26.21 -13.42
CA TYR A 54 27.30 -26.07 -11.98
C TYR A 54 28.25 -24.91 -11.63
N GLN A 55 29.38 -24.78 -12.38
CA GLN A 55 30.32 -23.68 -12.15
C GLN A 55 29.70 -22.32 -12.45
N GLY A 56 28.84 -22.21 -13.47
CA GLY A 56 28.08 -21.03 -13.80
C GLY A 56 27.14 -20.62 -12.67
N VAL A 57 26.38 -21.57 -12.13
CA VAL A 57 25.48 -21.34 -10.98
C VAL A 57 26.25 -20.89 -9.75
N HIS A 58 27.36 -21.55 -9.42
CA HIS A 58 28.20 -21.19 -8.27
C HIS A 58 28.77 -19.78 -8.42
N LYS A 59 29.34 -19.44 -9.59
CA LYS A 59 29.88 -18.10 -9.86
C LYS A 59 28.80 -17.03 -9.78
N ALA A 60 27.63 -17.26 -10.36
CA ALA A 60 26.51 -16.33 -10.31
C ALA A 60 26.00 -16.14 -8.88
N SER A 61 25.96 -17.20 -8.06
CA SER A 61 25.57 -17.10 -6.66
C SER A 61 26.56 -16.25 -5.85
N ILE A 62 27.87 -16.38 -6.07
CA ILE A 62 28.89 -15.54 -5.44
C ILE A 62 28.67 -14.07 -5.83
N GLN A 63 28.46 -13.79 -7.11
CA GLN A 63 28.18 -12.42 -7.55
C GLN A 63 26.91 -11.84 -6.91
N LEU A 64 25.86 -12.64 -6.73
CA LEU A 64 24.64 -12.20 -6.04
C LEU A 64 24.88 -11.94 -4.56
N ILE A 65 25.82 -12.64 -3.90
CA ILE A 65 26.25 -12.32 -2.52
C ILE A 65 27.01 -10.99 -2.48
N GLU A 66 27.97 -10.82 -3.38
CA GLU A 66 28.76 -9.58 -3.50
C GLU A 66 27.85 -8.36 -3.70
N HIS A 67 26.75 -8.53 -4.45
CA HIS A 67 25.73 -7.49 -4.64
C HIS A 67 24.70 -7.43 -3.52
N GLY A 68 24.84 -8.20 -2.44
CA GLY A 68 23.93 -8.19 -1.31
C GLY A 68 22.52 -8.77 -1.56
N VAL A 69 22.32 -9.43 -2.71
CA VAL A 69 21.03 -10.05 -3.08
C VAL A 69 20.81 -11.35 -2.32
N LEU A 70 21.90 -12.13 -2.13
CA LEU A 70 21.89 -13.39 -1.39
C LEU A 70 22.73 -13.29 -0.12
N LEU A 71 22.39 -14.15 0.83
CA LEU A 71 23.23 -14.51 1.98
C LEU A 71 23.70 -15.94 1.81
N SER A 72 24.87 -16.24 2.39
CA SER A 72 25.41 -17.61 2.48
C SER A 72 25.72 -17.94 3.93
N ASP A 73 25.24 -19.10 4.36
CA ASP A 73 25.56 -19.67 5.66
C ASP A 73 25.90 -21.17 5.54
N LYS A 74 26.02 -21.86 6.69
CA LYS A 74 26.30 -23.31 6.70
C LYS A 74 25.22 -24.17 6.04
N GLY A 75 24.01 -23.66 5.87
CA GLY A 75 22.88 -24.34 5.24
C GLY A 75 22.82 -24.12 3.71
N GLY A 76 23.52 -23.14 3.18
CA GLY A 76 23.50 -22.80 1.76
C GLY A 76 23.21 -21.33 1.46
N TYR A 77 22.57 -21.08 0.33
CA TYR A 77 22.19 -19.72 -0.10
C TYR A 77 20.73 -19.43 0.24
N SER A 78 20.48 -18.20 0.64
CA SER A 78 19.14 -17.66 0.88
C SER A 78 19.01 -16.25 0.32
N VAL A 79 17.80 -15.80 0.02
CA VAL A 79 17.56 -14.40 -0.38
C VAL A 79 17.80 -13.48 0.83
N ASN A 80 18.53 -12.40 0.62
CA ASN A 80 18.82 -11.43 1.68
C ASN A 80 17.55 -10.61 2.01
N PRO A 81 17.02 -10.68 3.24
CA PRO A 81 15.84 -9.90 3.64
C PRO A 81 16.04 -8.39 3.51
N ALA A 82 17.27 -7.90 3.77
CA ALA A 82 17.58 -6.47 3.61
C ALA A 82 17.48 -6.01 2.15
N TRP A 83 17.89 -6.85 1.20
CA TRP A 83 17.71 -6.59 -0.22
C TRP A 83 16.24 -6.55 -0.62
N VAL A 84 15.42 -7.51 -0.14
CA VAL A 84 13.98 -7.52 -0.39
C VAL A 84 13.32 -6.25 0.14
N HIS A 85 13.71 -5.80 1.35
CA HIS A 85 13.22 -4.55 1.92
C HIS A 85 13.62 -3.33 1.08
N ALA A 86 14.87 -3.25 0.63
CA ALA A 86 15.35 -2.16 -0.22
C ALA A 86 14.63 -2.14 -1.58
N LEU A 87 14.35 -3.30 -2.17
CA LEU A 87 13.59 -3.41 -3.41
C LEU A 87 12.15 -2.95 -3.24
N LYS A 88 11.47 -3.37 -2.18
CA LYS A 88 10.11 -2.90 -1.84
C LYS A 88 10.08 -1.38 -1.67
N LYS A 89 11.05 -0.82 -0.95
CA LYS A 89 11.16 0.64 -0.79
C LYS A 89 11.36 1.33 -2.14
N PHE A 90 12.25 0.84 -2.99
CA PHE A 90 12.51 1.43 -4.29
C PHE A 90 11.28 1.41 -5.21
N THR A 91 10.57 0.28 -5.30
CA THR A 91 9.34 0.20 -6.10
C THR A 91 8.26 1.14 -5.57
N HIS A 92 8.10 1.22 -4.25
CA HIS A 92 7.18 2.14 -3.61
C HIS A 92 7.54 3.62 -3.89
N ASP A 93 8.81 4.00 -3.78
CA ASP A 93 9.27 5.36 -4.09
C ASP A 93 9.03 5.72 -5.56
N LEU A 94 9.18 4.75 -6.49
CA LEU A 94 8.83 4.94 -7.91
C LEU A 94 7.33 5.18 -8.11
N GLU A 95 6.49 4.41 -7.43
CA GLU A 95 5.04 4.57 -7.46
C GLU A 95 4.64 5.95 -6.96
N LEU A 96 5.16 6.36 -5.81
CA LEU A 96 4.90 7.69 -5.24
C LEU A 96 5.43 8.83 -6.10
N SER A 97 6.54 8.62 -6.84
CA SER A 97 7.09 9.65 -7.72
C SER A 97 6.10 10.08 -8.80
N ARG A 98 5.23 9.16 -9.24
CA ARG A 98 4.16 9.45 -10.21
C ARG A 98 3.11 10.40 -9.63
N LEU A 99 2.85 10.31 -8.31
CA LEU A 99 1.86 11.16 -7.63
C LEU A 99 2.34 12.60 -7.47
N LYS A 100 3.66 12.84 -7.48
CA LYS A 100 4.24 14.20 -7.43
C LYS A 100 3.89 15.04 -8.66
N ASN A 101 3.55 14.40 -9.77
CA ASN A 101 3.18 15.06 -11.02
C ASN A 101 1.68 15.34 -11.15
N VAL A 102 0.86 15.03 -10.14
CA VAL A 102 -0.56 15.41 -10.12
C VAL A 102 -0.64 16.93 -9.93
N PRO A 103 -1.11 17.70 -10.94
CA PRO A 103 -1.04 19.15 -10.93
C PRO A 103 -2.14 19.76 -10.06
N CYS A 104 -2.08 19.51 -8.75
CA CYS A 104 -3.06 20.04 -7.81
C CYS A 104 -2.41 20.27 -6.46
N ASN A 105 -2.53 21.50 -5.98
CA ASN A 105 -2.19 21.87 -4.61
C ASN A 105 -3.48 22.28 -3.88
N VAL A 106 -3.99 21.42 -3.01
CA VAL A 106 -5.25 21.69 -2.29
C VAL A 106 -5.16 22.91 -1.37
N MET A 107 -3.95 23.28 -0.93
CA MET A 107 -3.75 24.46 -0.08
C MET A 107 -4.10 25.76 -0.80
N GLU A 108 -3.99 25.80 -2.13
CA GLU A 108 -4.30 26.97 -2.95
C GLU A 108 -5.80 27.08 -3.29
N MET A 109 -6.60 26.06 -2.96
CA MET A 109 -8.03 26.11 -3.19
C MET A 109 -8.69 27.23 -2.39
N PRO A 110 -9.52 28.09 -3.03
CA PRO A 110 -10.34 29.06 -2.30
C PRO A 110 -11.33 28.38 -1.35
N PRO A 111 -11.71 29.01 -0.24
CA PRO A 111 -12.85 28.54 0.56
C PRO A 111 -14.11 28.40 -0.30
N TYR A 112 -14.95 27.41 0.01
CA TYR A 112 -16.20 27.10 -0.72
C TYR A 112 -16.01 26.74 -2.20
N SER A 113 -14.83 26.23 -2.55
CA SER A 113 -14.54 25.75 -3.90
C SER A 113 -14.49 24.22 -3.95
N SER A 114 -14.64 23.68 -5.15
CA SER A 114 -14.49 22.25 -5.43
C SER A 114 -13.63 22.03 -6.66
N ILE A 115 -12.83 21.00 -6.65
CA ILE A 115 -12.04 20.54 -7.78
C ILE A 115 -12.18 19.03 -7.94
N SER A 116 -11.83 18.52 -9.10
CA SER A 116 -11.73 17.07 -9.37
C SER A 116 -10.31 16.73 -9.81
N VAL A 117 -9.75 15.69 -9.22
CA VAL A 117 -8.43 15.14 -9.55
C VAL A 117 -8.63 13.71 -10.03
N ASN A 118 -8.14 13.41 -11.24
CA ASN A 118 -8.28 12.11 -11.85
C ASN A 118 -6.98 11.32 -11.72
N PHE A 119 -7.11 10.06 -11.33
CA PHE A 119 -6.04 9.07 -11.27
C PHE A 119 -6.35 7.97 -12.27
N GLU A 120 -5.36 7.58 -13.03
CA GLU A 120 -5.43 6.43 -13.93
C GLU A 120 -4.26 5.50 -13.58
N GLY A 121 -4.49 4.61 -12.65
CA GLY A 121 -3.46 3.77 -12.08
C GLY A 121 -4.00 2.82 -11.01
N MET A 122 -3.21 2.58 -9.97
CA MET A 122 -3.56 1.65 -8.90
C MET A 122 -4.65 2.21 -7.99
N LEU A 123 -5.47 1.30 -7.47
CA LEU A 123 -6.59 1.64 -6.57
C LEU A 123 -6.14 2.43 -5.32
N VAL A 124 -4.92 2.25 -4.84
CA VAL A 124 -4.37 2.92 -3.65
C VAL A 124 -3.83 4.32 -3.90
N GLU A 125 -3.47 4.68 -5.12
CA GLU A 125 -2.83 5.97 -5.46
C GLU A 125 -3.59 7.20 -4.92
N PRO A 126 -4.94 7.28 -5.05
CA PRO A 126 -5.70 8.41 -4.52
C PRO A 126 -5.58 8.60 -3.01
N TYR A 127 -5.43 7.51 -2.27
CA TYR A 127 -5.30 7.56 -0.80
C TYR A 127 -3.91 8.02 -0.37
N TYR A 128 -2.85 7.56 -1.03
CA TYR A 128 -1.49 8.06 -0.80
C TYR A 128 -1.37 9.56 -1.14
N TRP A 129 -1.95 9.96 -2.27
CA TRP A 129 -1.99 11.36 -2.63
C TRP A 129 -2.72 12.20 -1.57
N SER A 130 -3.88 11.73 -1.08
CA SER A 130 -4.63 12.40 -0.02
C SER A 130 -3.80 12.52 1.26
N LEU A 131 -3.10 11.46 1.67
CA LEU A 131 -2.22 11.47 2.83
C LEU A 131 -1.07 12.48 2.67
N ASP A 132 -0.49 12.60 1.49
CA ASP A 132 0.55 13.60 1.20
C ASP A 132 -0.01 15.04 1.30
N GLN A 133 -1.24 15.29 0.83
CA GLN A 133 -1.90 16.59 1.00
C GLN A 133 -2.20 16.88 2.47
N GLU A 134 -2.67 15.90 3.23
CA GLU A 134 -2.88 16.03 4.67
C GLU A 134 -1.57 16.40 5.38
N TYR A 135 -0.47 15.74 5.03
CA TYR A 135 0.84 16.04 5.61
C TYR A 135 1.31 17.47 5.29
N LYS A 136 1.18 17.93 4.05
CA LYS A 136 1.51 19.30 3.63
C LYS A 136 0.70 20.34 4.39
N ILE A 137 -0.61 20.11 4.56
CA ILE A 137 -1.49 21.02 5.32
C ILE A 137 -1.11 21.04 6.79
N TRP A 138 -0.82 19.88 7.38
CA TRP A 138 -0.35 19.76 8.75
C TRP A 138 0.96 20.52 8.96
N GLN A 139 1.93 20.36 8.08
CA GLN A 139 3.20 21.10 8.14
C GLN A 139 3.01 22.61 8.06
N ALA A 140 2.13 23.06 7.17
CA ALA A 140 1.89 24.49 6.97
C ALA A 140 1.10 25.15 8.11
N ARG A 141 0.19 24.43 8.73
CA ARG A 141 -0.74 24.99 9.75
C ARG A 141 -0.39 24.64 11.17
N GLY A 142 0.39 23.58 11.42
CA GLY A 142 0.78 23.12 12.76
C GLY A 142 -0.39 22.72 13.67
N SER A 143 -1.59 22.53 13.12
CA SER A 143 -2.81 22.26 13.89
C SER A 143 -3.34 20.85 13.64
N PRO A 144 -4.07 20.25 14.61
CA PRO A 144 -4.73 18.98 14.42
C PRO A 144 -5.66 18.99 13.21
N LEU A 145 -5.59 17.96 12.37
CA LEU A 145 -6.44 17.85 11.18
C LEU A 145 -7.83 17.31 11.50
N ASN A 146 -8.00 16.64 12.64
CA ASN A 146 -9.25 16.02 13.09
C ASN A 146 -9.86 15.15 11.96
N THR A 147 -9.11 14.16 11.52
CA THR A 147 -9.43 13.36 10.35
C THR A 147 -10.58 12.39 10.62
N VAL A 148 -11.50 12.30 9.68
CA VAL A 148 -12.57 11.30 9.63
C VAL A 148 -12.45 10.52 8.33
N LEU A 149 -12.41 9.20 8.44
CA LEU A 149 -12.48 8.29 7.30
C LEU A 149 -13.84 7.59 7.34
N LEU A 150 -14.66 7.87 6.33
CA LEU A 150 -15.88 7.11 6.06
C LEU A 150 -15.55 6.14 4.94
N MET A 151 -15.66 4.84 5.19
CA MET A 151 -15.18 3.81 4.28
C MET A 151 -16.24 2.73 4.09
N ARG A 152 -16.53 2.34 2.85
CA ARG A 152 -17.39 1.18 2.59
C ARG A 152 -16.79 -0.11 3.15
N ARG A 153 -15.47 -0.21 3.08
CA ARG A 153 -14.65 -1.31 3.60
C ARG A 153 -13.49 -0.76 4.40
N ALA A 154 -13.14 -1.42 5.48
CA ALA A 154 -11.94 -1.05 6.22
C ALA A 154 -10.69 -1.40 5.39
N TRP A 155 -9.88 -0.38 5.13
CA TRP A 155 -8.66 -0.52 4.35
C TRP A 155 -7.48 -0.92 5.21
N PRO A 156 -6.71 -1.93 4.79
CA PRO A 156 -5.32 -1.99 5.19
C PRO A 156 -4.61 -0.86 4.46
N ILE A 157 -3.95 0.04 5.18
CA ILE A 157 -3.06 1.01 4.53
C ILE A 157 -1.68 0.37 4.50
N PRO A 158 -1.20 -0.10 3.35
CA PRO A 158 0.16 -0.55 3.22
C PRO A 158 1.05 0.68 3.20
N LEU A 159 1.49 1.13 4.38
CA LEU A 159 2.41 2.24 4.51
C LEU A 159 3.83 1.74 4.34
N GLY A 160 4.58 2.36 3.42
CA GLY A 160 6.02 2.33 3.43
C GLY A 160 6.59 3.02 4.67
N GLU A 161 7.89 2.92 4.90
CA GLU A 161 8.52 3.52 6.08
C GLU A 161 8.31 5.05 6.16
N GLU A 162 8.43 5.73 5.03
CA GLU A 162 8.27 7.19 4.97
C GLU A 162 6.81 7.61 5.17
N GLU A 163 5.85 6.88 4.59
CA GLU A 163 4.42 7.13 4.79
C GLU A 163 4.01 6.81 6.24
N ALA A 164 4.56 5.77 6.84
CA ALA A 164 4.34 5.47 8.25
C ALA A 164 4.84 6.60 9.16
N LYS A 165 6.02 7.18 8.88
CA LYS A 165 6.53 8.35 9.59
C LYS A 165 5.60 9.55 9.46
N LYS A 166 5.17 9.88 8.23
CA LYS A 166 4.19 10.95 7.97
C LYS A 166 2.89 10.69 8.72
N PHE A 167 2.39 9.47 8.63
CA PHE A 167 1.18 9.05 9.32
C PHE A 167 1.25 9.26 10.83
N TYR A 168 2.33 8.79 11.48
CA TYR A 168 2.52 9.01 12.91
C TYR A 168 2.56 10.49 13.28
N GLN A 169 3.24 11.33 12.51
CA GLN A 169 3.34 12.77 12.79
C GLN A 169 1.99 13.47 12.70
N ILE A 170 1.13 13.08 11.75
CA ILE A 170 -0.17 13.72 11.55
C ILE A 170 -1.20 13.24 12.56
N PHE A 171 -1.18 11.94 12.90
CA PHE A 171 -2.31 11.28 13.54
C PHE A 171 -2.08 10.91 15.00
N VAL A 172 -0.84 10.79 15.47
CA VAL A 172 -0.56 10.49 16.88
C VAL A 172 -1.09 11.59 17.79
N ASP A 173 -1.73 11.19 18.88
CA ASP A 173 -2.32 12.07 19.92
C ASP A 173 -3.45 13.01 19.43
N LYS A 174 -4.09 12.65 18.32
CA LYS A 174 -5.23 13.42 17.75
C LYS A 174 -6.53 12.63 17.84
N GLU A 175 -7.63 13.34 17.75
CA GLU A 175 -8.95 12.71 17.67
C GLU A 175 -9.24 12.28 16.23
N GLN A 176 -9.20 10.96 15.99
CA GLN A 176 -9.32 10.34 14.67
C GLN A 176 -10.48 9.36 14.66
N TYR A 177 -11.24 9.34 13.58
CA TYR A 177 -12.40 8.45 13.43
C TYR A 177 -12.33 7.65 12.15
N ILE A 178 -12.57 6.35 12.26
CA ILE A 178 -12.87 5.48 11.12
C ILE A 178 -14.25 4.92 11.30
N ILE A 179 -15.11 5.15 10.32
CA ILE A 179 -16.46 4.61 10.26
C ILE A 179 -16.56 3.74 9.02
N CYS A 180 -16.87 2.46 9.22
CA CYS A 180 -16.98 1.48 8.16
C CYS A 180 -18.45 1.06 7.97
N ALA A 181 -18.89 0.96 6.72
CA ALA A 181 -20.25 0.48 6.43
C ALA A 181 -20.34 -1.06 6.53
N SER A 182 -19.32 -1.76 6.10
CA SER A 182 -19.27 -3.22 6.09
C SER A 182 -18.88 -3.79 7.46
N LYS A 183 -19.47 -4.94 7.82
CA LYS A 183 -19.20 -5.69 9.06
C LYS A 183 -18.65 -7.09 8.74
N LYS A 184 -17.88 -7.21 7.68
CA LYS A 184 -17.23 -8.47 7.35
C LYS A 184 -16.06 -8.75 8.31
N LYS A 185 -15.68 -10.03 8.42
CA LYS A 185 -14.60 -10.49 9.31
C LYS A 185 -13.27 -9.77 9.04
N VAL A 186 -12.93 -9.58 7.77
CA VAL A 186 -11.72 -8.84 7.37
C VAL A 186 -11.77 -7.38 7.82
N ASP A 187 -12.94 -6.73 7.74
CA ASP A 187 -13.10 -5.35 8.22
C ASP A 187 -12.85 -5.25 9.74
N ASP A 188 -13.31 -6.24 10.54
CA ASP A 188 -13.05 -6.28 11.98
C ASP A 188 -11.56 -6.38 12.31
N VAL A 189 -10.83 -7.20 11.57
CA VAL A 189 -9.37 -7.35 11.74
C VAL A 189 -8.66 -6.03 11.42
N MET A 190 -9.06 -5.36 10.33
CA MET A 190 -8.52 -4.07 9.94
C MET A 190 -8.81 -2.98 10.97
N LEU A 191 -10.06 -2.86 11.41
CA LEU A 191 -10.44 -1.89 12.43
C LEU A 191 -9.76 -2.15 13.77
N THR A 192 -9.44 -3.41 14.08
CA THR A 192 -8.67 -3.76 15.27
C THR A 192 -7.24 -3.22 15.18
N THR A 193 -6.62 -3.29 14.01
CA THR A 193 -5.31 -2.70 13.77
C THR A 193 -5.34 -1.18 13.94
N TRP A 194 -6.36 -0.51 13.38
CA TRP A 194 -6.55 0.91 13.53
C TRP A 194 -6.78 1.35 14.98
N ARG A 195 -7.56 0.58 15.76
CA ARG A 195 -7.75 0.83 17.21
C ARG A 195 -6.44 0.76 17.98
N LYS A 196 -5.55 -0.18 17.65
CA LYS A 196 -4.21 -0.27 18.24
C LYS A 196 -3.34 0.96 17.96
N LEU A 197 -3.60 1.65 16.84
CA LEU A 197 -2.97 2.91 16.46
C LEU A 197 -3.66 4.15 17.09
N GLY A 198 -4.65 3.95 17.97
CA GLY A 198 -5.33 5.03 18.68
C GLY A 198 -6.56 5.62 17.98
N TRP A 199 -6.99 5.04 16.86
CA TRP A 199 -8.17 5.51 16.14
C TRP A 199 -9.46 5.04 16.80
N LYS A 200 -10.48 5.89 16.82
CA LYS A 200 -11.85 5.54 17.19
C LYS A 200 -12.54 4.90 15.98
N CYS A 201 -12.89 3.61 16.09
CA CYS A 201 -13.45 2.85 14.99
C CYS A 201 -14.86 2.36 15.30
N ALA A 202 -15.81 2.56 14.37
CA ALA A 202 -17.19 2.14 14.49
C ALA A 202 -17.76 1.63 13.15
N TYR A 203 -18.89 0.95 13.21
CA TYR A 203 -19.71 0.60 12.07
C TYR A 203 -20.94 1.49 12.02
N SER A 204 -21.24 2.04 10.82
CA SER A 204 -22.43 2.83 10.58
C SER A 204 -22.72 2.98 9.09
N ASP A 205 -23.99 3.06 8.73
CA ASP A 205 -24.46 3.33 7.36
C ASP A 205 -24.07 4.73 6.86
N LEU A 206 -23.57 5.61 7.73
CA LEU A 206 -22.97 6.91 7.33
C LEU A 206 -21.89 6.74 6.26
N ALA A 207 -21.18 5.61 6.25
CA ALA A 207 -20.11 5.30 5.31
C ALA A 207 -20.61 4.55 4.04
N SER A 208 -21.91 4.31 3.88
CA SER A 208 -22.44 3.50 2.77
C SER A 208 -22.39 4.18 1.41
N ALA A 209 -22.43 5.52 1.38
CA ALA A 209 -22.46 6.30 0.13
C ALA A 209 -21.14 6.24 -0.67
N GLY A 210 -20.03 5.90 -0.04
CA GLY A 210 -18.72 5.83 -0.68
C GLY A 210 -17.61 6.20 0.29
N ASP A 211 -16.37 6.04 -0.18
CA ASP A 211 -15.24 6.42 0.65
C ASP A 211 -15.08 7.95 0.66
N THR A 212 -15.02 8.50 1.86
CA THR A 212 -14.86 9.94 2.10
C THR A 212 -13.79 10.18 3.15
N ILE A 213 -12.84 11.06 2.84
CA ILE A 213 -11.77 11.48 3.74
C ILE A 213 -12.05 12.93 4.12
N VAL A 214 -12.09 13.24 5.41
CA VAL A 214 -12.27 14.61 5.92
C VAL A 214 -11.06 14.98 6.73
N PHE A 215 -10.39 16.05 6.38
CA PHE A 215 -9.27 16.61 7.12
C PHE A 215 -9.26 18.14 7.05
N SER A 216 -8.95 18.80 8.15
CA SER A 216 -9.03 20.27 8.21
C SER A 216 -10.39 20.79 7.69
N ASP A 217 -10.42 21.69 6.72
CA ASP A 217 -11.60 22.23 6.03
C ASP A 217 -11.92 21.50 4.68
N TYR A 218 -11.29 20.35 4.45
CA TYR A 218 -11.46 19.59 3.20
C TYR A 218 -12.29 18.35 3.39
N VAL A 219 -13.13 18.08 2.39
CA VAL A 219 -13.88 16.85 2.21
C VAL A 219 -13.47 16.26 0.86
N VAL A 220 -12.91 15.05 0.87
CA VAL A 220 -12.43 14.34 -0.31
C VAL A 220 -13.29 13.10 -0.50
N GLN A 221 -14.06 13.05 -1.58
CA GLN A 221 -14.85 11.90 -1.97
C GLN A 221 -14.11 11.09 -3.03
N VAL A 222 -14.00 9.77 -2.81
CA VAL A 222 -13.32 8.85 -3.73
C VAL A 222 -14.36 8.20 -4.62
N LEU A 223 -14.37 8.60 -5.88
CA LEU A 223 -15.33 8.13 -6.89
C LEU A 223 -14.64 7.08 -7.78
N ARG A 224 -15.07 5.83 -7.65
CA ARG A 224 -14.56 4.70 -8.43
C ARG A 224 -15.62 4.13 -9.36
N PRO A 225 -15.22 3.59 -10.54
CA PRO A 225 -16.13 2.83 -11.39
C PRO A 225 -16.68 1.61 -10.63
N LYS A 226 -17.96 1.29 -10.87
CA LYS A 226 -18.65 0.14 -10.26
C LYS A 226 -17.86 -1.16 -10.41
N LYS A 227 -17.23 -1.38 -11.59
CA LYS A 227 -16.40 -2.56 -11.85
C LYS A 227 -15.22 -2.70 -10.88
N ALA A 228 -14.57 -1.60 -10.52
CA ALA A 228 -13.46 -1.62 -9.55
C ALA A 228 -13.97 -1.98 -8.14
N ASP A 229 -15.12 -1.45 -7.75
CA ASP A 229 -15.77 -1.81 -6.48
C ASP A 229 -16.20 -3.28 -6.44
N GLU A 230 -16.70 -3.81 -7.55
CA GLU A 230 -17.07 -5.24 -7.66
C GLU A 230 -15.84 -6.15 -7.54
N GLN A 231 -14.74 -5.81 -8.21
CA GLN A 231 -13.47 -6.52 -8.08
C GLN A 231 -12.97 -6.49 -6.64
N TRP A 232 -12.99 -5.33 -6.02
CA TRP A 232 -12.58 -5.15 -4.63
C TRP A 232 -13.44 -5.97 -3.67
N ASN A 233 -14.76 -5.94 -3.83
CA ASN A 233 -15.68 -6.72 -3.01
C ASN A 233 -15.48 -8.24 -3.18
N LYS A 234 -15.18 -8.71 -4.38
CA LYS A 234 -14.87 -10.11 -4.66
C LYS A 234 -13.66 -10.58 -3.84
N ILE A 235 -12.57 -9.80 -3.88
CA ILE A 235 -11.34 -10.10 -3.15
C ILE A 235 -11.57 -10.14 -1.64
N TYR A 236 -12.32 -9.16 -1.10
CA TYR A 236 -12.67 -9.15 0.31
C TYR A 236 -13.51 -10.39 0.71
N SER A 237 -14.38 -10.87 -0.19
CA SER A 237 -15.13 -12.10 0.08
C SER A 237 -14.24 -13.33 0.08
N GLU A 238 -13.28 -13.41 -0.85
CA GLU A 238 -12.30 -14.52 -0.89
C GLU A 238 -11.43 -14.54 0.38
N ILE A 239 -11.03 -13.38 0.90
CA ILE A 239 -10.26 -13.27 2.15
C ILE A 239 -11.12 -13.65 3.37
N ASP A 240 -12.41 -13.27 3.38
CA ASP A 240 -13.34 -13.62 4.47
C ASP A 240 -13.58 -15.14 4.56
N ASP A 241 -13.58 -15.81 3.41
CA ASP A 241 -13.86 -17.26 3.32
C ASP A 241 -12.61 -18.09 3.66
N ASP A 242 -11.41 -17.53 3.59
CA ASP A 242 -10.15 -18.19 3.93
C ASP A 242 -9.45 -17.50 5.14
N PRO A 243 -9.57 -18.07 6.35
CA PRO A 243 -8.98 -17.49 7.56
C PRO A 243 -7.46 -17.50 7.57
N ASP A 244 -6.82 -18.28 6.72
CA ASP A 244 -5.35 -18.39 6.62
C ASP A 244 -4.77 -17.48 5.54
N LEU A 245 -5.63 -16.80 4.74
CA LEU A 245 -5.20 -15.79 3.79
C LEU A 245 -4.70 -14.55 4.56
N PRO A 246 -3.39 -14.28 4.56
CA PRO A 246 -2.85 -13.19 5.34
C PRO A 246 -3.40 -11.86 4.80
N LEU A 247 -3.69 -10.92 5.71
CA LEU A 247 -4.00 -9.50 5.44
C LEU A 247 -3.09 -8.85 4.39
N PHE A 248 -1.91 -9.40 4.24
CA PHE A 248 -0.93 -9.08 3.21
C PHE A 248 -1.51 -9.19 1.79
N ARG A 249 -2.40 -10.17 1.52
CA ARG A 249 -2.99 -10.34 0.18
C ARG A 249 -4.01 -9.25 -0.18
N ALA A 250 -4.74 -8.73 0.79
CA ALA A 250 -5.61 -7.56 0.56
C ALA A 250 -4.80 -6.33 0.13
N ASN A 251 -3.58 -6.19 0.66
CA ASN A 251 -2.66 -5.14 0.28
C ASN A 251 -2.10 -5.36 -1.13
N GLU A 252 -1.64 -6.58 -1.45
CA GLU A 252 -1.11 -6.90 -2.79
C GLU A 252 -2.14 -6.58 -3.86
N VAL A 253 -3.38 -7.00 -3.65
CA VAL A 253 -4.46 -6.79 -4.61
C VAL A 253 -4.83 -5.32 -4.77
N ALA A 254 -4.75 -4.51 -3.72
CA ALA A 254 -4.99 -3.08 -3.82
C ALA A 254 -4.00 -2.38 -4.78
N PHE A 255 -2.79 -2.94 -4.93
CA PHE A 255 -1.80 -2.51 -5.92
C PHE A 255 -1.99 -3.13 -7.31
N GLU A 256 -2.67 -4.28 -7.41
CA GLU A 256 -2.91 -4.94 -8.69
C GLU A 256 -4.11 -4.35 -9.45
N ILE A 257 -5.12 -3.84 -8.74
CA ILE A 257 -6.32 -3.28 -9.36
C ILE A 257 -5.98 -1.94 -10.01
N LYS A 258 -5.92 -1.92 -11.34
CA LYS A 258 -5.82 -0.69 -12.12
C LYS A 258 -7.21 -0.14 -12.41
N THR A 259 -7.43 1.13 -12.09
CA THR A 259 -8.72 1.79 -12.26
C THR A 259 -8.57 3.28 -12.54
N LYS A 260 -9.63 3.87 -13.10
CA LYS A 260 -9.78 5.31 -13.17
C LYS A 260 -10.53 5.76 -11.92
N THR A 261 -9.87 6.49 -11.04
CA THR A 261 -10.47 7.02 -9.82
C THR A 261 -10.48 8.53 -9.89
N THR A 262 -11.61 9.14 -9.53
CA THR A 262 -11.71 10.60 -9.39
C THR A 262 -11.82 10.96 -7.91
N LEU A 263 -10.99 11.87 -7.44
CA LEU A 263 -11.20 12.54 -6.18
C LEU A 263 -11.98 13.83 -6.40
N ALA A 264 -13.18 13.92 -5.85
CA ALA A 264 -13.92 15.17 -5.75
C ALA A 264 -13.56 15.83 -4.42
N ILE A 265 -12.84 16.95 -4.49
CA ILE A 265 -12.28 17.65 -3.33
C ILE A 265 -13.05 18.94 -3.14
N THR A 266 -13.65 19.11 -1.97
CA THR A 266 -14.37 20.32 -1.59
C THR A 266 -13.69 20.96 -0.41
N ARG A 267 -13.34 22.23 -0.50
CA ARG A 267 -12.88 23.03 0.64
C ARG A 267 -14.07 23.78 1.23
N ASN A 268 -14.63 23.25 2.31
CA ASN A 268 -15.78 23.83 3.01
C ASN A 268 -15.75 23.43 4.49
N LYS A 269 -15.45 24.39 5.36
CA LYS A 269 -15.28 24.17 6.79
C LYS A 269 -16.57 23.67 7.45
N GLU A 270 -17.72 24.23 7.11
CA GLU A 270 -19.01 23.88 7.71
C GLU A 270 -19.40 22.44 7.31
N PHE A 271 -19.18 22.08 6.06
CA PHE A 271 -19.44 20.73 5.58
C PHE A 271 -18.51 19.70 6.24
N ALA A 272 -17.21 19.99 6.32
CA ALA A 272 -16.25 19.15 7.01
C ALA A 272 -16.62 18.97 8.49
N GLU A 273 -17.01 20.05 9.19
CA GLU A 273 -17.40 20.00 10.60
C GLU A 273 -18.70 19.25 10.81
N LYS A 274 -19.66 19.37 9.89
CA LYS A 274 -20.90 18.59 9.93
C LYS A 274 -20.63 17.09 9.91
N ILE A 275 -19.74 16.63 9.02
CA ILE A 275 -19.36 15.23 8.95
C ILE A 275 -18.67 14.77 10.25
N ARG A 276 -17.78 15.60 10.83
CA ARG A 276 -17.14 15.31 12.12
C ARG A 276 -18.14 15.17 13.25
N GLN A 277 -19.14 16.06 13.32
CA GLN A 277 -20.18 15.99 14.32
C GLN A 277 -21.00 14.72 14.19
N ASP A 278 -21.39 14.34 12.97
CA ASP A 278 -22.12 13.11 12.71
C ASP A 278 -21.27 11.87 13.08
N ALA A 279 -19.96 11.89 12.81
CA ALA A 279 -19.02 10.88 13.26
C ALA A 279 -18.96 10.79 14.79
N ARG A 280 -18.81 11.89 15.51
CA ARG A 280 -18.76 11.92 16.99
C ARG A 280 -20.01 11.35 17.62
N ARG A 281 -21.19 11.66 17.11
CA ARG A 281 -22.49 11.15 17.62
C ARG A 281 -22.57 9.63 17.63
N ILE A 282 -21.91 8.94 16.67
CA ILE A 282 -21.88 7.48 16.63
C ILE A 282 -21.18 6.90 17.87
N PHE A 283 -20.21 7.61 18.42
CA PHE A 283 -19.45 7.19 19.61
C PHE A 283 -20.11 7.64 20.92
N GLU A 284 -20.81 8.76 20.92
CA GLU A 284 -21.54 9.29 22.09
C GLU A 284 -22.78 8.48 22.39
N GLY A 285 -23.53 8.06 21.37
CA GLY A 285 -24.73 7.23 21.52
C GLY A 285 -24.50 5.80 22.01
N LYS A 286 -23.25 5.32 22.09
CA LYS A 286 -22.89 4.00 22.62
C LYS A 286 -22.54 4.00 24.11
N LYS A 287 -22.68 5.12 24.80
CA LYS A 287 -22.41 5.24 26.25
C LYS A 287 -23.66 5.03 27.14
N GLN A 288 -24.75 4.49 26.57
CA GLN A 288 -25.96 4.09 27.36
C GLN A 288 -26.04 2.59 27.54
#